data_8a8d7d5282a55d2742c597bae73fa3c8
#
_entry.id   8a8d7d5282a55d2742c597bae73fa3c8
#
_cell.length_a   1.000
_cell.length_b   1.000
_cell.length_c   1.000
_cell.angle_alpha   90.00
_cell.angle_beta   90.00
_cell.angle_gamma   90.00
#
_symmetry.space_group_name_H-M   'P 1'
#
loop_
_entity.id
_entity.type
_entity.pdbx_description
1 polymer ?
#
loop_
_entity_poly.entity_id
_entity_poly.type
_entity_poly.pdbx_seq_one_letter_code
_entity_poly.pdbx_strand_id
1 'polypeptide(L)'
;NVYIGEGTVVRDSIIMKDTSIGKNVTIDKSIIAENCRIEDGVTLGIGEEAPNKLNESVYSFGLVTIGDDSVIPENVSVGKNTAISGVTEREDYPDGILASGEVIIKAGDSV
;
A
#
# COMPACT_ATOMS: atom_id res chain seq x y z
N ASN A 1 -3.63 7.89 -16.51
CA ASN A 1 -3.80 6.49 -16.90
C ASN A 1 -3.52 5.57 -15.73
N VAL A 2 -4.45 4.70 -15.44
CA VAL A 2 -4.28 3.67 -14.42
C VAL A 2 -4.36 2.31 -15.11
N TYR A 3 -3.40 1.45 -14.83
CA TYR A 3 -3.42 0.08 -15.33
C TYR A 3 -3.74 -0.88 -14.18
N ILE A 4 -4.70 -1.75 -14.39
CA ILE A 4 -5.09 -2.75 -13.39
C ILE A 4 -5.06 -4.12 -14.05
N GLY A 5 -4.24 -5.02 -13.52
CA GLY A 5 -4.06 -6.35 -14.07
C GLY A 5 -5.23 -7.29 -13.84
N GLU A 6 -5.20 -8.41 -14.52
CA GLU A 6 -6.24 -9.43 -14.49
C GLU A 6 -6.37 -10.06 -13.09
N GLY A 7 -7.59 -10.30 -12.66
CA GLY A 7 -7.85 -10.93 -11.37
C GLY A 7 -7.74 -9.99 -10.18
N THR A 8 -7.50 -8.72 -10.41
CA THR A 8 -7.37 -7.73 -9.34
C THR A 8 -8.73 -7.21 -8.90
N VAL A 9 -8.91 -7.07 -7.59
CA VAL A 9 -10.12 -6.55 -6.98
C VAL A 9 -9.78 -5.25 -6.24
N VAL A 10 -10.54 -4.19 -6.51
CA VAL A 10 -10.37 -2.89 -5.87
C VAL A 10 -11.70 -2.48 -5.24
N ARG A 11 -11.70 -2.20 -3.94
CA ARG A 11 -12.90 -1.78 -3.22
C ARG A 11 -12.64 -0.54 -2.38
N ASP A 12 -13.58 0.39 -2.41
CA ASP A 12 -13.57 1.60 -1.56
C ASP A 12 -12.22 2.31 -1.54
N SER A 13 -11.58 2.42 -2.71
CA SER A 13 -10.21 2.90 -2.81
C SER A 13 -10.08 4.00 -3.85
N ILE A 14 -9.04 4.81 -3.69
CA ILE A 14 -8.69 5.87 -4.63
C ILE A 14 -7.34 5.53 -5.23
N ILE A 15 -7.29 5.45 -6.55
CA ILE A 15 -6.04 5.18 -7.27
C ILE A 15 -5.80 6.36 -8.21
N MET A 16 -4.70 7.05 -7.99
CA MET A 16 -4.39 8.24 -8.78
C MET A 16 -3.68 7.89 -10.08
N LYS A 17 -3.46 8.89 -10.92
CA LYS A 17 -2.97 8.67 -12.28
C LYS A 17 -1.60 8.02 -12.35
N ASP A 18 -1.34 7.39 -13.47
CA ASP A 18 -0.04 6.77 -13.81
C ASP A 18 0.39 5.66 -12.84
N THR A 19 -0.56 5.09 -12.12
CA THR A 19 -0.31 3.97 -11.22
C THR A 19 -0.58 2.66 -11.95
N SER A 20 0.33 1.70 -11.79
CA SER A 20 0.20 0.37 -12.36
C SER A 20 -0.02 -0.65 -11.25
N ILE A 21 -1.05 -1.46 -11.41
CA ILE A 21 -1.39 -2.51 -10.44
C ILE A 21 -1.32 -3.85 -11.17
N GLY A 22 -0.59 -4.78 -10.58
CA GLY A 22 -0.37 -6.09 -11.17
C GLY A 22 -1.59 -6.99 -11.16
N LYS A 23 -1.34 -8.29 -11.34
CA LYS A 23 -2.39 -9.31 -11.39
C LYS A 23 -2.68 -9.87 -10.01
N ASN A 24 -3.92 -10.29 -9.80
CA ASN A 24 -4.33 -10.97 -8.56
C ASN A 24 -4.03 -10.14 -7.31
N VAL A 25 -4.16 -8.83 -7.42
CA VAL A 25 -3.98 -7.89 -6.30
C VAL A 25 -5.34 -7.64 -5.66
N THR A 26 -5.36 -7.56 -4.35
CA THR A 26 -6.59 -7.18 -3.62
C THR A 26 -6.33 -5.87 -2.91
N ILE A 27 -7.15 -4.86 -3.21
CA ILE A 27 -7.01 -3.52 -2.64
C ILE A 27 -8.33 -3.16 -1.95
N ASP A 28 -8.25 -2.86 -0.66
CA ASP A 28 -9.42 -2.50 0.11
C ASP A 28 -9.10 -1.28 0.97
N LYS A 29 -9.95 -0.27 0.88
CA LYS A 29 -9.83 0.98 1.65
C LYS A 29 -8.42 1.57 1.57
N SER A 30 -7.93 1.78 0.35
CA SER A 30 -6.58 2.27 0.13
C SER A 30 -6.59 3.56 -0.66
N ILE A 31 -5.62 4.43 -0.38
CA ILE A 31 -5.37 5.61 -1.18
C ILE A 31 -3.97 5.44 -1.76
N ILE A 32 -3.91 5.29 -3.08
CA ILE A 32 -2.66 5.08 -3.79
C ILE A 32 -2.40 6.32 -4.63
N ALA A 33 -1.31 7.01 -4.31
CA ALA A 33 -0.98 8.27 -4.96
C ALA A 33 -0.47 8.05 -6.38
N GLU A 34 0.08 9.09 -6.99
CA GLU A 34 0.46 9.05 -8.40
C GLU A 34 1.72 8.26 -8.67
N ASN A 35 1.78 7.66 -9.84
CA ASN A 35 2.98 7.03 -10.36
C ASN A 35 3.52 5.91 -9.47
N CYS A 36 2.61 5.16 -8.85
CA CYS A 36 2.97 4.03 -8.01
C CYS A 36 2.99 2.72 -8.81
N ARG A 37 3.67 1.74 -8.27
CA ARG A 37 3.69 0.40 -8.85
C ARG A 37 3.39 -0.63 -7.77
N ILE A 38 2.28 -1.33 -7.95
CA ILE A 38 1.87 -2.40 -7.05
C ILE A 38 2.04 -3.71 -7.83
N GLU A 39 2.95 -4.56 -7.37
CA GLU A 39 3.28 -5.78 -8.12
C GLU A 39 2.27 -6.89 -7.87
N ASP A 40 2.46 -8.02 -8.57
CA ASP A 40 1.47 -9.11 -8.55
C ASP A 40 1.26 -9.71 -7.17
N GLY A 41 0.04 -10.11 -6.88
CA GLY A 41 -0.27 -10.84 -5.65
C GLY A 41 -0.25 -10.03 -4.36
N VAL A 42 -0.17 -8.71 -4.44
CA VAL A 42 -0.17 -7.84 -3.26
C VAL A 42 -1.57 -7.75 -2.69
N THR A 43 -1.66 -7.71 -1.36
CA THR A 43 -2.93 -7.50 -0.65
C THR A 43 -2.80 -6.27 0.23
N LEU A 44 -3.68 -5.30 0.04
CA LEU A 44 -3.70 -4.06 0.82
C LEU A 44 -4.97 -3.99 1.66
N GLY A 45 -4.83 -3.66 2.94
CA GLY A 45 -5.95 -3.43 3.83
C GLY A 45 -6.49 -4.69 4.51
N ILE A 46 -5.62 -5.61 4.87
CA ILE A 46 -6.01 -6.86 5.52
C ILE A 46 -5.82 -6.80 7.03
N GLY A 47 -6.45 -7.75 7.72
CA GLY A 47 -6.25 -7.95 9.17
C GLY A 47 -7.05 -7.00 10.03
N GLU A 48 -6.74 -6.98 11.32
CA GLU A 48 -7.42 -6.13 12.29
C GLU A 48 -6.79 -4.75 12.35
N GLU A 49 -7.60 -3.77 12.71
CA GLU A 49 -7.09 -2.40 12.86
C GLU A 49 -6.21 -2.28 14.08
N ALA A 50 -5.17 -1.44 13.95
CA ALA A 50 -4.32 -1.04 15.06
C ALA A 50 -3.97 0.44 14.86
N PRO A 51 -3.76 1.22 15.94
CA PRO A 51 -3.40 2.63 15.78
C PRO A 51 -2.11 2.80 14.99
N ASN A 52 -2.07 3.81 14.11
CA ASN A 52 -0.86 4.09 13.35
C ASN A 52 0.21 4.68 14.25
N LYS A 53 1.41 4.16 14.16
CA LYS A 53 2.53 4.55 15.01
C LYS A 53 3.06 5.94 14.72
N LEU A 54 2.88 6.42 13.50
CA LEU A 54 3.36 7.76 13.12
C LEU A 54 2.33 8.83 13.45
N ASN A 55 1.09 8.65 13.02
CA ASN A 55 0.04 9.64 13.23
C ASN A 55 -1.33 8.98 13.22
N GLU A 56 -1.83 8.66 14.39
CA GLU A 56 -3.09 7.95 14.54
C GLU A 56 -4.29 8.72 13.98
N SER A 57 -4.25 10.05 14.06
CA SER A 57 -5.38 10.85 13.58
C SER A 57 -5.44 10.99 12.07
N VAL A 58 -4.32 10.78 11.39
CA VAL A 58 -4.25 10.87 9.92
C VAL A 58 -4.42 9.51 9.27
N TYR A 59 -3.69 8.52 9.75
CA TYR A 59 -3.72 7.17 9.18
C TYR A 59 -4.65 6.28 9.99
N SER A 60 -5.95 6.43 9.76
CA SER A 60 -6.97 5.75 10.55
C SER A 60 -8.09 5.26 9.63
N PHE A 61 -9.19 4.79 10.23
CA PHE A 61 -10.37 4.29 9.51
C PHE A 61 -10.11 3.05 8.66
N GLY A 62 -9.05 2.30 8.99
CA GLY A 62 -8.71 1.10 8.24
C GLY A 62 -8.03 1.36 6.91
N LEU A 63 -7.58 2.59 6.66
CA LEU A 63 -7.01 2.97 5.39
C LEU A 63 -5.54 2.57 5.25
N VAL A 64 -5.16 2.23 4.02
CA VAL A 64 -3.77 2.11 3.62
C VAL A 64 -3.43 3.33 2.77
N THR A 65 -2.37 4.04 3.10
CA THR A 65 -1.96 5.23 2.36
C THR A 65 -0.60 4.99 1.72
N ILE A 66 -0.54 5.12 0.41
CA ILE A 66 0.69 4.91 -0.36
C ILE A 66 1.06 6.20 -1.08
N GLY A 67 2.23 6.75 -0.77
CA GLY A 67 2.68 8.02 -1.32
C GLY A 67 3.13 7.92 -2.77
N ASP A 68 3.37 9.07 -3.40
CA ASP A 68 3.78 9.14 -4.81
C ASP A 68 5.06 8.35 -5.08
N ASP A 69 5.15 7.82 -6.28
CA ASP A 69 6.36 7.13 -6.77
C ASP A 69 6.78 5.92 -5.93
N SER A 70 5.82 5.31 -5.24
CA SER A 70 6.10 4.16 -4.39
C SER A 70 6.03 2.85 -5.20
N VAL A 71 6.80 1.86 -4.76
CA VAL A 71 6.75 0.51 -5.33
C VAL A 71 6.51 -0.48 -4.20
N ILE A 72 5.49 -1.33 -4.37
CA ILE A 72 5.19 -2.41 -3.43
C ILE A 72 5.56 -3.72 -4.12
N PRO A 73 6.50 -4.49 -3.58
CA PRO A 73 6.93 -5.74 -4.23
C PRO A 73 5.84 -6.81 -4.22
N GLU A 74 6.01 -7.80 -5.07
CA GLU A 74 5.02 -8.86 -5.24
C GLU A 74 4.79 -9.68 -3.97
N ASN A 75 3.58 -10.20 -3.83
CA ASN A 75 3.18 -11.09 -2.75
C ASN A 75 3.34 -10.52 -1.33
N VAL A 76 3.28 -9.19 -1.22
CA VAL A 76 3.31 -8.51 0.07
C VAL A 76 1.88 -8.30 0.56
N SER A 77 1.67 -8.48 1.87
CA SER A 77 0.38 -8.21 2.51
C SER A 77 0.53 -7.03 3.45
N VAL A 78 -0.37 -6.06 3.33
CA VAL A 78 -0.30 -4.81 4.10
C VAL A 78 -1.56 -4.67 4.96
N GLY A 79 -1.35 -4.41 6.24
CA GLY A 79 -2.45 -4.24 7.21
C GLY A 79 -3.12 -2.89 7.11
N LYS A 80 -4.05 -2.64 8.03
CA LYS A 80 -4.84 -1.40 8.06
C LYS A 80 -4.14 -0.30 8.82
N ASN A 81 -4.54 0.95 8.55
CA ASN A 81 -3.95 2.14 9.19
C ASN A 81 -2.44 2.22 8.99
N THR A 82 -2.00 1.91 7.76
CA THR A 82 -0.58 1.89 7.41
C THR A 82 -0.24 3.02 6.45
N ALA A 83 1.03 3.38 6.42
CA ALA A 83 1.54 4.38 5.47
C ALA A 83 2.84 3.87 4.86
N ILE A 84 2.93 3.90 3.54
CA ILE A 84 4.11 3.46 2.80
C ILE A 84 4.50 4.56 1.83
N SER A 85 5.78 4.90 1.80
CA SER A 85 6.29 5.90 0.87
C SER A 85 7.66 5.46 0.35
N GLY A 86 7.83 5.52 -0.96
CA GLY A 86 9.09 5.21 -1.60
C GLY A 86 9.18 3.81 -2.21
N VAL A 87 10.31 3.52 -2.81
CA VAL A 87 10.57 2.22 -3.43
C VAL A 87 10.94 1.22 -2.35
N THR A 88 10.02 0.32 -2.03
CA THR A 88 10.24 -0.69 -1.01
C THR A 88 10.63 -2.03 -1.64
N GLU A 89 11.28 -2.88 -0.86
CA GLU A 89 11.74 -4.19 -1.29
C GLU A 89 11.19 -5.25 -0.35
N ARG A 90 11.25 -6.50 -0.75
CA ARG A 90 10.71 -7.57 0.08
C ARG A 90 11.32 -7.63 1.48
N GLU A 91 12.57 -7.29 1.61
CA GLU A 91 13.25 -7.27 2.91
C GLU A 91 12.72 -6.18 3.85
N ASP A 92 11.98 -5.20 3.32
CA ASP A 92 11.31 -4.21 4.15
C ASP A 92 10.05 -4.76 4.82
N TYR A 93 9.62 -5.95 4.43
CA TYR A 93 8.39 -6.58 4.93
C TYR A 93 8.73 -7.92 5.59
N PRO A 94 8.84 -7.96 6.92
CA PRO A 94 9.12 -9.24 7.61
C PRO A 94 8.08 -10.29 7.21
N ASP A 95 8.54 -11.43 6.73
CA ASP A 95 7.68 -12.51 6.23
C ASP A 95 6.67 -12.06 5.15
N GLY A 96 6.99 -10.98 4.43
CA GLY A 96 6.10 -10.44 3.41
C GLY A 96 4.90 -9.69 3.95
N ILE A 97 4.93 -9.26 5.19
CA ILE A 97 3.78 -8.62 5.85
C ILE A 97 4.17 -7.29 6.47
N LEU A 98 3.36 -6.27 6.23
CA LEU A 98 3.40 -5.04 7.01
C LEU A 98 2.18 -5.05 7.93
N ALA A 99 2.42 -5.15 9.23
CA ALA A 99 1.34 -5.24 10.21
C ALA A 99 0.54 -3.94 10.28
N SER A 100 -0.71 -4.04 10.74
CA SER A 100 -1.56 -2.85 10.91
C SER A 100 -0.91 -1.81 11.82
N GLY A 101 -1.04 -0.56 11.45
CA GLY A 101 -0.47 0.56 12.20
C GLY A 101 0.98 0.87 11.90
N GLU A 102 1.66 0.07 11.10
CA GLU A 102 3.07 0.26 10.77
C GLU A 102 3.27 1.31 9.67
N VAL A 103 4.49 1.80 9.57
CA VAL A 103 4.87 2.82 8.59
C VAL A 103 6.19 2.44 7.95
N ILE A 104 6.29 2.60 6.63
CA ILE A 104 7.56 2.48 5.90
C ILE A 104 7.76 3.76 5.11
N ILE A 105 8.81 4.51 5.42
CA ILE A 105 9.21 5.69 4.66
C ILE A 105 10.67 5.50 4.29
N LYS A 106 10.94 5.37 2.99
CA LYS A 106 12.29 5.08 2.51
C LYS A 106 13.13 6.34 2.46
N ALA A 107 14.40 6.19 2.78
CA ALA A 107 15.36 7.27 2.70
C ALA A 107 15.46 7.81 1.27
N GLY A 108 15.55 9.11 1.13
CA GLY A 108 15.61 9.75 -0.17
C GLY A 108 14.24 10.11 -0.73
N ASP A 109 13.18 9.64 -0.11
CA ASP A 109 11.83 9.98 -0.50
C ASP A 109 11.48 11.37 0.03
N SER A 110 10.73 12.12 -0.74
CA SER A 110 10.31 13.46 -0.33
C SER A 110 9.15 13.34 0.64
N VAL A 111 9.42 13.61 1.85
CA VAL A 111 8.39 13.56 2.89
C VAL A 111 7.93 14.93 3.27
#